data_a894d9f739d3be7b6698059295ef3848
#
_entry.id   a894d9f739d3be7b6698059295ef3848
#
_cell.length_a   1.000
_cell.length_b   1.000
_cell.length_c   1.000
_cell.angle_alpha   90.00
_cell.angle_beta   90.00
_cell.angle_gamma   90.00
#
_symmetry.space_group_name_H-M   'P 1'
#
loop_
_entity.id
_entity.type
_entity.pdbx_description
1 polymer ?
#
loop_
_entity_poly.entity_id
_entity_poly.type
_entity_poly.pdbx_seq_one_letter_code
_entity_poly.pdbx_strand_id
1 'polypeptide(L)'
;MSVARERLALIVSEFTDLDSREKLELLLDFSNNLAVLPPEHALLASRSEHRVHECQTPVYLQIELDANQKVHLFADIAPEAPTVKGFVAILAGAFDGCSCDEVLGMQSNLLEQMGLADVLGILRSRGLRAIQEYIKREIVRAIEKQTLTKERAMRENA
;
A
#
# COMPACT_ATOMS: atom_id res chain seq x y z
N MET A 1 10.18 4.82 17.85
CA MET A 1 9.02 5.31 17.08
C MET A 1 9.04 4.74 15.66
N SER A 2 7.88 4.47 15.10
CA SER A 2 7.76 3.94 13.75
C SER A 2 7.88 5.05 12.71
N VAL A 3 8.77 4.90 11.75
CA VAL A 3 8.96 5.84 10.64
C VAL A 3 7.69 5.88 9.77
N ALA A 4 7.08 4.74 9.50
CA ALA A 4 5.82 4.66 8.75
C ALA A 4 4.71 5.45 9.45
N ARG A 5 4.60 5.30 10.76
CA ARG A 5 3.60 6.01 11.56
C ARG A 5 3.81 7.52 11.51
N GLU A 6 5.05 7.97 11.62
CA GLU A 6 5.38 9.39 11.53
C GLU A 6 5.05 9.97 10.15
N ARG A 7 5.41 9.26 9.08
CA ARG A 7 5.09 9.66 7.71
C ARG A 7 3.59 9.77 7.49
N LEU A 8 2.83 8.78 7.95
CA LEU A 8 1.37 8.79 7.85
C LEU A 8 0.74 9.92 8.67
N ALA A 9 1.25 10.18 9.87
CA ALA A 9 0.75 11.26 10.71
C ALA A 9 0.93 12.64 10.04
N LEU A 10 2.07 12.87 9.40
CA LEU A 10 2.31 14.09 8.64
C LEU A 10 1.34 14.24 7.48
N ILE A 11 1.11 13.16 6.74
CA ILE A 11 0.16 13.16 5.61
C ILE A 11 -1.26 13.41 6.11
N VAL A 12 -1.69 12.73 7.17
CA VAL A 12 -3.01 12.94 7.78
C VAL A 12 -3.20 14.40 8.16
N SER A 13 -2.16 15.03 8.73
CA SER A 13 -2.23 16.46 9.11
C SER A 13 -2.47 17.37 7.90
N GLU A 14 -1.95 17.02 6.73
CA GLU A 14 -2.18 17.79 5.50
C GLU A 14 -3.65 17.76 5.05
N PHE A 15 -4.37 16.68 5.35
CA PHE A 15 -5.79 16.53 4.99
C PHE A 15 -6.74 17.18 6.00
N THR A 16 -6.33 17.34 7.25
CA THR A 16 -7.24 17.62 8.38
C THR A 16 -8.09 18.87 8.21
N ASP A 17 -7.53 19.97 7.72
CA ASP A 17 -8.22 21.26 7.63
C ASP A 17 -8.74 21.58 6.21
N LEU A 18 -8.68 20.59 5.32
CA LEU A 18 -9.13 20.76 3.94
C LEU A 18 -10.62 20.45 3.80
N ASP A 19 -11.30 21.13 2.89
CA ASP A 19 -12.66 20.76 2.49
C ASP A 19 -12.64 19.57 1.54
N SER A 20 -13.81 19.07 1.16
CA SER A 20 -13.93 17.87 0.31
C SER A 20 -13.22 18.02 -1.03
N ARG A 21 -13.33 19.17 -1.66
CA ARG A 21 -12.69 19.44 -2.96
C ARG A 21 -11.18 19.47 -2.82
N GLU A 22 -10.69 20.18 -1.81
CA GLU A 22 -9.25 20.28 -1.54
C GLU A 22 -8.65 18.92 -1.23
N LYS A 23 -9.37 18.06 -0.50
CA LYS A 23 -8.93 16.68 -0.21
C LYS A 23 -8.78 15.86 -1.49
N LEU A 24 -9.73 15.97 -2.41
CA LEU A 24 -9.65 15.28 -3.71
C LEU A 24 -8.48 15.80 -4.54
N GLU A 25 -8.24 17.10 -4.54
CA GLU A 25 -7.11 17.69 -5.23
C GLU A 25 -5.78 17.20 -4.66
N LEU A 26 -5.68 17.10 -3.35
CA LEU A 26 -4.47 16.58 -2.69
C LEU A 26 -4.23 15.10 -3.02
N LEU A 27 -5.29 14.30 -3.09
CA LEU A 27 -5.17 12.90 -3.55
C LEU A 27 -4.66 12.82 -4.99
N LEU A 28 -5.12 13.69 -5.86
CA LEU A 28 -4.64 13.76 -7.25
C LEU A 28 -3.14 14.10 -7.29
N ASP A 29 -2.69 15.02 -6.46
CA ASP A 29 -1.28 15.36 -6.36
C ASP A 29 -0.45 14.15 -5.93
N PHE A 30 -0.93 13.40 -4.93
CA PHE A 30 -0.27 12.17 -4.51
C PHE A 30 -0.23 11.12 -5.63
N SER A 31 -1.29 11.03 -6.45
CA SER A 31 -1.34 10.07 -7.54
C SER A 31 -0.22 10.29 -8.57
N ASN A 32 0.20 11.53 -8.74
CA ASN A 32 1.29 11.88 -9.65
C ASN A 32 2.66 11.46 -9.10
N ASN A 33 2.74 11.16 -7.82
CA ASN A 33 3.99 10.75 -7.16
C ASN A 33 4.16 9.24 -7.07
N LEU A 34 3.18 8.45 -7.52
CA LEU A 34 3.33 7.00 -7.53
C LEU A 34 4.47 6.63 -8.48
N ALA A 35 5.44 5.87 -7.95
CA ALA A 35 6.60 5.47 -8.72
C ALA A 35 6.21 4.60 -9.92
N VAL A 36 6.89 4.82 -11.05
CA VAL A 36 6.75 3.98 -12.24
C VAL A 36 7.29 2.58 -11.91
N LEU A 37 6.61 1.55 -12.39
CA LEU A 37 7.06 0.17 -12.18
C LEU A 37 8.44 -0.05 -12.82
N PRO A 38 9.39 -0.64 -12.07
CA PRO A 38 10.66 -1.04 -12.66
C PRO A 38 10.46 -2.16 -13.69
N PRO A 39 11.39 -2.35 -14.64
CA PRO A 39 11.23 -3.34 -15.71
C PRO A 39 10.93 -4.76 -15.23
N GLU A 40 11.49 -5.17 -14.09
CA GLU A 40 11.27 -6.49 -13.50
C GLU A 40 9.83 -6.71 -13.04
N HIS A 41 9.05 -5.65 -12.89
CA HIS A 41 7.64 -5.70 -12.48
C HIS A 41 6.68 -5.27 -13.59
N ALA A 42 7.16 -5.11 -14.82
CA ALA A 42 6.35 -4.59 -15.93
C ALA A 42 5.08 -5.41 -16.22
N LEU A 43 5.07 -6.71 -15.87
CA LEU A 43 3.94 -7.61 -16.11
C LEU A 43 3.07 -7.81 -14.85
N LEU A 44 3.17 -6.94 -13.86
CA LEU A 44 2.42 -7.09 -12.62
C LEU A 44 0.91 -7.24 -12.87
N ALA A 45 0.34 -6.43 -13.74
CA ALA A 45 -1.09 -6.47 -14.06
C ALA A 45 -1.55 -7.73 -14.81
N SER A 46 -0.60 -8.54 -15.32
CA SER A 46 -0.93 -9.81 -15.99
C SER A 46 -1.13 -10.97 -15.01
N ARG A 47 -0.81 -10.74 -13.72
CA ARG A 47 -0.88 -11.78 -12.69
C ARG A 47 -2.06 -11.54 -11.76
N SER A 48 -3.12 -12.34 -11.93
CA SER A 48 -4.35 -12.20 -11.13
C SER A 48 -4.14 -12.38 -9.63
N GLU A 49 -3.09 -13.08 -9.22
CA GLU A 49 -2.72 -13.28 -7.81
C GLU A 49 -2.34 -11.98 -7.09
N HIS A 50 -1.93 -10.95 -7.85
CA HIS A 50 -1.59 -9.62 -7.30
C HIS A 50 -2.75 -8.64 -7.36
N ARG A 51 -3.90 -9.06 -7.88
CA ARG A 51 -5.08 -8.21 -7.95
C ARG A 51 -5.78 -8.09 -6.60
N VAL A 52 -6.16 -6.88 -6.24
CA VAL A 52 -7.04 -6.64 -5.09
C VAL A 52 -8.48 -6.77 -5.59
N HIS A 53 -9.05 -7.96 -5.44
CA HIS A 53 -10.35 -8.32 -6.03
C HIS A 53 -11.53 -7.53 -5.45
N GLU A 54 -11.45 -7.08 -4.21
CA GLU A 54 -12.49 -6.31 -3.54
C GLU A 54 -12.61 -4.89 -4.07
N CYS A 55 -11.62 -4.41 -4.83
CA CYS A 55 -11.65 -3.11 -5.47
C CYS A 55 -12.27 -3.25 -6.86
N GLN A 56 -13.26 -2.41 -7.19
CA GLN A 56 -13.91 -2.43 -8.52
C GLN A 56 -12.94 -1.98 -9.62
N THR A 57 -12.07 -1.06 -9.30
CA THR A 57 -11.00 -0.61 -10.20
C THR A 57 -9.91 -1.67 -10.25
N PRO A 58 -9.32 -1.96 -11.42
CA PRO A 58 -8.16 -2.84 -11.49
C PRO A 58 -6.97 -2.29 -10.71
N VAL A 59 -6.65 -2.94 -9.59
CA VAL A 59 -5.52 -2.61 -8.73
C VAL A 59 -4.68 -3.87 -8.55
N TYR A 60 -3.41 -3.78 -8.90
CA TYR A 60 -2.44 -4.86 -8.74
C TYR A 60 -1.32 -4.38 -7.83
N LEU A 61 -1.07 -5.13 -6.77
CA LEU A 61 -0.04 -4.79 -5.77
C LEU A 61 0.90 -5.96 -5.56
N GLN A 62 2.18 -5.66 -5.46
CA GLN A 62 3.20 -6.64 -5.09
C GLN A 62 4.05 -6.08 -3.95
N ILE A 63 4.22 -6.88 -2.91
CA ILE A 63 5.06 -6.54 -1.77
C ILE A 63 6.34 -7.36 -1.85
N GLU A 64 7.48 -6.70 -1.73
CA GLU A 64 8.78 -7.37 -1.66
C GLU A 64 9.53 -6.95 -0.40
N LEU A 65 10.32 -7.86 0.13
CA LEU A 65 11.27 -7.57 1.20
C LEU A 65 12.68 -7.57 0.61
N ASP A 66 13.46 -6.54 0.91
CA ASP A 66 14.86 -6.49 0.47
C ASP A 66 15.76 -7.33 1.40
N ALA A 67 17.06 -7.32 1.12
CA ALA A 67 18.06 -8.08 1.89
C ALA A 67 18.08 -7.69 3.38
N ASN A 68 17.63 -6.50 3.72
CA ASN A 68 17.57 -5.99 5.09
C ASN A 68 16.17 -6.14 5.71
N GLN A 69 15.29 -6.95 5.09
CA GLN A 69 13.90 -7.18 5.55
C GLN A 69 13.05 -5.92 5.53
N LYS A 70 13.37 -4.98 4.65
CA LYS A 70 12.60 -3.75 4.48
C LYS A 70 11.56 -3.90 3.38
N VAL A 71 10.39 -3.28 3.59
CA VAL A 71 9.23 -3.40 2.71
C VAL A 71 9.35 -2.47 1.50
N HIS A 72 9.03 -3.01 0.33
CA HIS A 72 8.86 -2.23 -0.90
C HIS A 72 7.54 -2.62 -1.55
N LEU A 73 6.74 -1.62 -1.91
CA LEU A 73 5.43 -1.81 -2.51
C LEU A 73 5.47 -1.39 -3.98
N PHE A 74 5.09 -2.30 -4.86
CA PHE A 74 4.93 -2.03 -6.29
C PHE A 74 3.46 -2.08 -6.66
N ALA A 75 3.01 -1.13 -7.47
CA ALA A 75 1.59 -1.00 -7.81
C ALA A 75 1.39 -0.72 -9.29
N ASP A 76 0.38 -1.36 -9.88
CA ASP A 76 -0.14 -1.04 -11.20
C ASP A 76 -1.62 -0.77 -11.06
N ILE A 77 -2.04 0.48 -11.31
CA ILE A 77 -3.40 0.94 -11.10
C ILE A 77 -3.89 1.62 -12.37
N ALA A 78 -5.14 1.34 -12.75
CA ALA A 78 -5.76 1.94 -13.92
C ALA A 78 -5.68 3.48 -13.86
N PRO A 79 -5.24 4.16 -14.94
CA PRO A 79 -5.06 5.61 -14.93
C PRO A 79 -6.35 6.39 -14.73
N GLU A 80 -7.51 5.79 -15.01
CA GLU A 80 -8.83 6.40 -14.80
C GLU A 80 -9.30 6.37 -13.34
N ALA A 81 -8.46 5.88 -12.42
CA ALA A 81 -8.78 5.81 -10.99
C ALA A 81 -7.80 6.63 -10.15
N PRO A 82 -7.75 7.96 -10.30
CA PRO A 82 -6.74 8.78 -9.63
C PRO A 82 -6.88 8.82 -8.11
N THR A 83 -8.08 8.68 -7.57
CA THR A 83 -8.27 8.66 -6.11
C THR A 83 -7.67 7.41 -5.48
N VAL A 84 -7.86 6.26 -6.10
CA VAL A 84 -7.26 4.99 -5.67
C VAL A 84 -5.74 5.07 -5.81
N LYS A 85 -5.27 5.57 -6.94
CA LYS A 85 -3.85 5.73 -7.21
C LYS A 85 -3.18 6.65 -6.19
N GLY A 86 -3.85 7.76 -5.81
CA GLY A 86 -3.36 8.68 -4.80
C GLY A 86 -3.24 8.02 -3.43
N PHE A 87 -4.22 7.25 -3.02
CA PHE A 87 -4.19 6.54 -1.76
C PHE A 87 -3.06 5.50 -1.72
N VAL A 88 -2.89 4.73 -2.79
CA VAL A 88 -1.80 3.76 -2.89
C VAL A 88 -0.45 4.47 -2.89
N ALA A 89 -0.32 5.61 -3.55
CA ALA A 89 0.92 6.40 -3.52
C ALA A 89 1.27 6.84 -2.10
N ILE A 90 0.28 7.23 -1.30
CA ILE A 90 0.47 7.58 0.11
C ILE A 90 1.02 6.37 0.88
N LEU A 91 0.39 5.21 0.73
CA LEU A 91 0.84 3.99 1.42
C LEU A 91 2.23 3.56 0.98
N ALA A 92 2.47 3.55 -0.33
CA ALA A 92 3.78 3.16 -0.88
C ALA A 92 4.90 4.06 -0.34
N GLY A 93 4.68 5.37 -0.34
CA GLY A 93 5.66 6.33 0.17
C GLY A 93 5.89 6.22 1.67
N ALA A 94 4.82 5.98 2.44
CA ALA A 94 4.92 5.85 3.89
C ALA A 94 5.65 4.56 4.29
N PHE A 95 5.47 3.48 3.55
CA PHE A 95 6.00 2.16 3.91
C PHE A 95 7.35 1.85 3.29
N ASP A 96 7.77 2.60 2.28
CA ASP A 96 9.04 2.33 1.59
C ASP A 96 10.21 2.30 2.55
N GLY A 97 10.94 1.19 2.57
CA GLY A 97 12.09 1.00 3.43
C GLY A 97 11.76 0.79 4.90
N CYS A 98 10.50 0.60 5.26
CA CYS A 98 10.08 0.33 6.64
C CYS A 98 10.12 -1.16 6.95
N SER A 99 10.14 -1.52 8.24
CA SER A 99 10.08 -2.91 8.67
C SER A 99 8.67 -3.48 8.49
N CYS A 100 8.57 -4.82 8.45
CA CYS A 100 7.28 -5.50 8.40
C CYS A 100 6.41 -5.13 9.61
N ASP A 101 6.98 -5.07 10.80
CA ASP A 101 6.25 -4.74 12.01
C ASP A 101 5.65 -3.33 11.95
N GLU A 102 6.38 -2.38 11.40
CA GLU A 102 5.87 -1.02 11.21
C GLU A 102 4.66 -0.99 10.28
N VAL A 103 4.71 -1.74 9.18
CA VAL A 103 3.61 -1.79 8.23
C VAL A 103 2.41 -2.54 8.80
N LEU A 104 2.65 -3.68 9.48
CA LEU A 104 1.59 -4.45 10.14
C LEU A 104 0.93 -3.65 11.27
N GLY A 105 1.65 -2.70 11.87
CA GLY A 105 1.10 -1.80 12.88
C GLY A 105 0.25 -0.66 12.34
N MET A 106 0.06 -0.55 11.02
CA MET A 106 -0.79 0.47 10.41
C MET A 106 -2.22 0.38 10.95
N GLN A 107 -2.76 1.53 11.34
CA GLN A 107 -4.14 1.62 11.81
C GLN A 107 -5.12 1.44 10.67
N SER A 108 -6.17 0.66 10.86
CA SER A 108 -7.18 0.39 9.84
C SER A 108 -8.12 1.56 9.57
N ASN A 109 -8.13 2.58 10.44
CA ASN A 109 -9.00 3.75 10.33
C ASN A 109 -8.33 4.95 9.63
N LEU A 110 -7.34 4.71 8.78
CA LEU A 110 -6.59 5.77 8.10
C LEU A 110 -7.50 6.70 7.28
N LEU A 111 -8.46 6.13 6.55
CA LEU A 111 -9.42 6.92 5.77
C LEU A 111 -10.24 7.87 6.64
N GLU A 112 -10.67 7.40 7.80
CA GLU A 112 -11.43 8.20 8.75
C GLU A 112 -10.56 9.32 9.32
N GLN A 113 -9.31 9.04 9.64
CA GLN A 113 -8.36 10.06 10.13
C GLN A 113 -8.12 11.16 9.11
N MET A 114 -8.09 10.81 7.83
CA MET A 114 -7.91 11.77 6.73
C MET A 114 -9.21 12.49 6.36
N GLY A 115 -10.34 12.07 6.92
CA GLY A 115 -11.65 12.60 6.56
C GLY A 115 -12.06 12.25 5.14
N LEU A 116 -11.58 11.15 4.59
CA LEU A 116 -11.83 10.73 3.21
C LEU A 116 -13.03 9.81 3.06
N ALA A 117 -13.46 9.12 4.12
CA ALA A 117 -14.54 8.14 4.04
C ALA A 117 -15.83 8.76 3.50
N ASP A 118 -16.21 9.93 4.02
CA ASP A 118 -17.41 10.65 3.59
C ASP A 118 -17.26 11.27 2.18
N VAL A 119 -16.06 11.73 1.85
CA VAL A 119 -15.76 12.34 0.56
C VAL A 119 -15.84 11.31 -0.58
N LEU A 120 -15.34 10.10 -0.34
CA LEU A 120 -15.24 9.05 -1.35
C LEU A 120 -16.48 8.16 -1.45
N GLY A 121 -17.27 8.09 -0.37
CA GLY A 121 -18.44 7.23 -0.30
C GLY A 121 -18.12 5.78 0.08
N ILE A 122 -19.17 4.99 0.29
CA ILE A 122 -19.08 3.65 0.86
C ILE A 122 -18.29 2.69 -0.02
N LEU A 123 -18.57 2.66 -1.32
CA LEU A 123 -17.94 1.67 -2.22
C LEU A 123 -16.44 1.91 -2.38
N ARG A 124 -16.02 3.16 -2.59
CA ARG A 124 -14.60 3.49 -2.71
C ARG A 124 -13.86 3.28 -1.40
N SER A 125 -14.47 3.68 -0.28
CA SER A 125 -13.87 3.47 1.04
C SER A 125 -13.65 1.99 1.34
N ARG A 126 -14.61 1.14 0.95
CA ARG A 126 -14.47 -0.32 1.10
C ARG A 126 -13.28 -0.85 0.29
N GLY A 127 -13.14 -0.40 -0.96
CA GLY A 127 -12.02 -0.80 -1.81
C GLY A 127 -10.68 -0.36 -1.24
N LEU A 128 -10.58 0.86 -0.72
CA LEU A 128 -9.33 1.35 -0.11
C LEU A 128 -8.98 0.62 1.19
N ARG A 129 -9.97 0.28 2.00
CA ARG A 129 -9.72 -0.56 3.19
C ARG A 129 -9.25 -1.95 2.80
N ALA A 130 -9.82 -2.52 1.74
CA ALA A 130 -9.38 -3.82 1.21
C ALA A 130 -7.93 -3.77 0.74
N ILE A 131 -7.47 -2.66 0.18
CA ILE A 131 -6.07 -2.46 -0.19
C ILE A 131 -5.18 -2.52 1.04
N GLN A 132 -5.55 -1.85 2.13
CA GLN A 132 -4.79 -1.89 3.39
C GLN A 132 -4.68 -3.32 3.93
N GLU A 133 -5.79 -4.06 3.94
CA GLU A 133 -5.81 -5.44 4.40
C GLU A 133 -5.00 -6.36 3.49
N TYR A 134 -5.06 -6.14 2.17
CA TYR A 134 -4.25 -6.87 1.21
C TYR A 134 -2.75 -6.71 1.49
N ILE A 135 -2.31 -5.48 1.74
CA ILE A 135 -0.91 -5.21 2.06
C ILE A 135 -0.47 -5.99 3.29
N LYS A 136 -1.27 -5.97 4.35
CA LYS A 136 -0.98 -6.71 5.59
C LYS A 136 -0.89 -8.21 5.34
N ARG A 137 -1.81 -8.78 4.58
CA ARG A 137 -1.79 -10.21 4.25
C ARG A 137 -0.55 -10.59 3.44
N GLU A 138 -0.18 -9.76 2.48
CA GLU A 138 1.00 -10.02 1.64
C GLU A 138 2.30 -9.93 2.44
N ILE A 139 2.37 -9.06 3.43
CA ILE A 139 3.53 -8.99 4.32
C ILE A 139 3.66 -10.27 5.14
N VAL A 140 2.55 -10.76 5.70
CA VAL A 140 2.54 -12.03 6.44
C VAL A 140 3.01 -13.17 5.54
N ARG A 141 2.51 -13.25 4.31
CA ARG A 141 2.95 -14.26 3.32
C ARG A 141 4.44 -14.16 3.00
N ALA A 142 4.94 -12.94 2.84
CA ALA A 142 6.36 -12.72 2.55
C ALA A 142 7.25 -13.20 3.70
N ILE A 143 6.85 -12.94 4.94
CA ILE A 143 7.54 -13.40 6.14
C ILE A 143 7.56 -14.94 6.18
N GLU A 144 6.41 -15.58 5.98
CA GLU A 144 6.28 -17.04 5.96
C GLU A 144 7.16 -17.67 4.89
N LYS A 145 7.16 -17.10 3.68
CA LYS A 145 7.97 -17.58 2.58
C LYS A 145 9.46 -17.50 2.89
N GLN A 146 9.92 -16.42 3.51
CA GLN A 146 11.32 -16.28 3.92
C GLN A 146 11.70 -17.28 5.00
N THR A 147 10.83 -17.50 5.98
CA THR A 147 11.05 -18.47 7.05
C THR A 147 11.21 -19.87 6.47
N LEU A 148 10.34 -20.29 5.56
CA LEU A 148 10.42 -21.58 4.89
C LEU A 148 11.70 -21.72 4.06
N THR A 149 12.11 -20.67 3.37
CA THR A 149 13.34 -20.67 2.59
C THR A 149 14.57 -20.85 3.49
N LYS A 150 14.63 -20.16 4.63
CA LYS A 150 15.71 -20.29 5.60
C LYS A 150 15.76 -21.67 6.21
N GLU A 151 14.63 -22.24 6.59
CA GLU A 151 14.54 -23.62 7.15
C GLU A 151 15.03 -24.65 6.14
N ARG A 152 14.64 -24.50 4.86
CA ARG A 152 15.09 -25.41 3.80
C ARG A 152 16.61 -25.32 3.60
N ALA A 153 17.17 -24.11 3.57
CA ALA A 153 18.60 -23.90 3.45
C ALA A 153 19.37 -24.51 4.62
N MET A 154 18.86 -24.41 5.84
CA MET A 154 19.44 -25.02 7.03
C MET A 154 19.43 -26.55 6.95
N ARG A 155 18.36 -27.15 6.44
CA ARG A 155 18.26 -28.61 6.25
C ARG A 155 19.25 -29.13 5.20
N GLU A 156 19.46 -28.38 4.12
CA GLU A 156 20.38 -28.75 3.05
C GLU A 156 21.84 -28.68 3.48
N ASN A 157 22.15 -27.83 4.46
CA ASN A 157 23.52 -27.66 5.00
C ASN A 157 23.81 -28.51 6.25
N ALA A 158 22.86 -29.30 6.69
CA ALA A 158 23.04 -30.18 7.85
C ALA A 158 23.76 -31.51 7.51
#